data_c2bdd020ab9faf0e30374f5cb3cb64c1
#
_entry.id   c2bdd020ab9faf0e30374f5cb3cb64c1
#
_cell.length_a   1.000
_cell.length_b   1.000
_cell.length_c   1.000
_cell.angle_alpha   90.00
_cell.angle_beta   90.00
_cell.angle_gamma   90.00
#
_symmetry.space_group_name_H-M   'P 1'
#
loop_
_entity.id
_entity.type
_entity.pdbx_description
1 polymer ?
#
loop_
_entity_poly.entity_id
_entity_poly.type
_entity_poly.pdbx_seq_one_letter_code
_entity_poly.pdbx_strand_id
1 'polypeptide(L)'
;MAYKHGVYVSEVPTSIIPPARTTAGLPFVIGTAPINLADVTNVNKPVLCYTYQEAVEAFGYSDDWANYTLCEFIYSHFALFNVSPVVLVNVLDPATHKTSKTDESYTFSATVQAVKLQNKGVLLNTVVVKSTAAEPETYVLGTDYALGFDEDGYAVITRLSSGGIGEASGIKVTYDYLDPSLVEADDIIGGVDATTGDYIGLELIDKVFPKFGLVPGMILAPGWSDDPEVAAVMVAKASNINSHFKCIALVDVPEEVEKYSDVSEWKNQNNFIYERQVVCWPKIKLGTKEFHLSTQLAGVMCKVDSQNDDVPYVSPSNKSIQANGAVANGKEVALGPEQAAYLNGQGVVTALNFIGGWRAWGNRTGAYPSMTDVKDTFIPIRRMFDWIGNTLVLTFWQKVDYPITRRLVETIVDSANIWLNGLAARQFILGGRVEFNRDENPTTDLIDGIIRFHVYVTPPAPAREIDFIVEYDPQYLETLFAA
;
A
#
# COMPACT_ATOMS: atom_id res chain seq x y z
N MET A 1 53.33 -9.69 -0.36
CA MET A 1 52.37 -9.96 -1.45
C MET A 1 52.99 -10.93 -2.41
N ALA A 2 52.28 -12.00 -2.81
CA ALA A 2 52.81 -12.93 -3.79
C ALA A 2 52.83 -12.23 -5.18
N TYR A 3 53.94 -12.39 -5.90
CA TYR A 3 54.06 -11.88 -7.28
C TYR A 3 53.05 -12.62 -8.18
N LYS A 4 52.11 -11.88 -8.78
CA LYS A 4 51.09 -12.42 -9.67
C LYS A 4 51.53 -12.24 -11.11
N HIS A 5 51.64 -13.37 -11.89
CA HIS A 5 51.96 -13.38 -13.30
C HIS A 5 50.99 -14.33 -14.00
N GLY A 6 50.00 -13.76 -14.76
CA GLY A 6 48.93 -14.53 -15.43
C GLY A 6 47.63 -13.75 -15.56
N VAL A 7 46.62 -14.40 -16.17
CA VAL A 7 45.27 -13.86 -16.28
C VAL A 7 44.46 -14.32 -15.04
N TYR A 8 43.83 -13.38 -14.36
CA TYR A 8 43.04 -13.64 -13.17
C TYR A 8 41.62 -13.20 -13.41
N VAL A 9 40.63 -14.04 -13.01
CA VAL A 9 39.22 -13.76 -13.05
C VAL A 9 38.75 -13.60 -11.59
N SER A 10 37.99 -12.54 -11.31
CA SER A 10 37.31 -12.33 -10.06
C SER A 10 35.84 -12.12 -10.33
N GLU A 11 34.99 -12.73 -9.52
CA GLU A 11 33.56 -12.50 -9.53
C GLU A 11 33.25 -11.35 -8.56
N VAL A 12 32.32 -10.47 -8.97
CA VAL A 12 31.74 -9.45 -8.14
C VAL A 12 30.27 -9.81 -7.91
N PRO A 13 29.68 -9.46 -6.75
CA PRO A 13 28.26 -9.68 -6.52
C PRO A 13 27.40 -9.08 -7.65
N THR A 14 26.33 -9.76 -8.02
CA THR A 14 25.37 -9.29 -9.01
C THR A 14 24.85 -7.91 -8.62
N SER A 15 24.90 -6.96 -9.54
CA SER A 15 24.34 -5.61 -9.30
C SER A 15 22.87 -5.71 -8.95
N ILE A 16 22.47 -5.10 -7.84
CA ILE A 16 21.07 -4.98 -7.46
C ILE A 16 20.40 -4.09 -8.51
N ILE A 17 19.32 -4.59 -9.13
CA ILE A 17 18.51 -3.80 -10.06
C ILE A 17 17.79 -2.72 -9.21
N PRO A 18 18.01 -1.42 -9.48
CA PRO A 18 17.33 -0.39 -8.72
C PRO A 18 15.80 -0.48 -8.92
N PRO A 19 14.99 -0.18 -7.88
CA PRO A 19 13.54 -0.21 -8.00
C PRO A 19 13.05 0.78 -9.07
N ALA A 20 11.99 0.39 -9.79
CA ALA A 20 11.30 1.28 -10.71
C ALA A 20 10.54 2.34 -9.90
N ARG A 21 10.82 3.62 -10.17
CA ARG A 21 10.19 4.74 -9.46
C ARG A 21 8.88 5.13 -10.13
N THR A 22 7.86 5.40 -9.32
CA THR A 22 6.55 5.86 -9.76
C THR A 22 5.95 6.80 -8.71
N THR A 23 5.32 7.88 -9.16
CA THR A 23 4.66 8.88 -8.31
C THR A 23 3.17 8.97 -8.56
N ALA A 24 2.69 8.64 -9.76
CA ALA A 24 1.26 8.61 -10.09
C ALA A 24 0.48 7.59 -9.25
N GLY A 25 1.13 6.50 -8.87
CA GLY A 25 0.57 5.45 -8.03
C GLY A 25 1.18 5.41 -6.63
N LEU A 26 1.73 6.52 -6.09
CA LEU A 26 2.35 6.52 -4.76
C LEU A 26 1.43 5.92 -3.70
N PRO A 27 1.76 4.75 -3.11
CA PRO A 27 0.94 4.17 -2.06
C PRO A 27 1.13 4.91 -0.74
N PHE A 28 0.01 5.20 -0.07
CA PHE A 28 -0.05 5.52 1.34
C PHE A 28 -0.62 4.29 2.05
N VAL A 29 0.18 3.66 2.91
CA VAL A 29 -0.17 2.40 3.55
C VAL A 29 -0.12 2.54 5.05
N ILE A 30 -1.21 2.16 5.70
CA ILE A 30 -1.35 2.20 7.14
C ILE A 30 -1.58 0.80 7.70
N GLY A 31 -1.04 0.52 8.88
CA GLY A 31 -1.18 -0.77 9.54
C GLY A 31 -0.23 -0.90 10.73
N THR A 32 0.14 -2.12 11.06
CA THR A 32 0.98 -2.47 12.21
C THR A 32 2.33 -3.01 11.79
N ALA A 33 3.38 -2.69 12.57
CA ALA A 33 4.74 -3.18 12.36
C ALA A 33 5.48 -3.39 13.70
N PRO A 34 6.50 -4.28 13.77
CA PRO A 34 7.24 -4.58 15.00
C PRO A 34 8.23 -3.46 15.34
N ILE A 35 7.70 -2.31 15.72
CA ILE A 35 8.46 -1.07 15.96
C ILE A 35 9.47 -1.19 17.11
N ASN A 36 9.33 -2.20 17.99
CA ASN A 36 10.32 -2.51 19.02
C ASN A 36 11.70 -2.90 18.46
N LEU A 37 11.75 -3.32 17.19
CA LEU A 37 12.98 -3.66 16.46
C LEU A 37 13.60 -2.46 15.74
N ALA A 38 12.96 -1.28 15.80
CA ALA A 38 13.33 -0.09 15.06
C ALA A 38 13.21 1.19 15.92
N ASP A 39 13.09 2.36 15.30
CA ASP A 39 12.93 3.61 16.02
C ASP A 39 11.46 3.82 16.42
N VAL A 40 11.15 3.62 17.69
CA VAL A 40 9.82 3.79 18.27
C VAL A 40 9.23 5.20 18.06
N THR A 41 10.05 6.18 17.72
CA THR A 41 9.56 7.55 17.44
C THR A 41 8.83 7.67 16.10
N ASN A 42 8.86 6.64 15.25
CA ASN A 42 8.16 6.60 13.96
C ASN A 42 6.68 6.19 14.06
N VAL A 43 6.19 5.87 15.25
CA VAL A 43 4.76 5.59 15.47
C VAL A 43 3.92 6.82 15.14
N ASN A 44 2.79 6.59 14.45
CA ASN A 44 1.89 7.64 13.98
C ASN A 44 2.61 8.79 13.25
N LYS A 45 3.58 8.41 12.40
CA LYS A 45 4.27 9.36 11.51
C LYS A 45 4.39 8.79 10.10
N PRO A 46 4.07 9.58 9.06
CA PRO A 46 4.32 9.15 7.69
C PRO A 46 5.83 9.12 7.42
N VAL A 47 6.32 7.97 6.97
CA VAL A 47 7.71 7.76 6.56
C VAL A 47 7.74 7.37 5.09
N LEU A 48 8.53 8.10 4.30
CA LEU A 48 8.73 7.83 2.89
C LEU A 48 9.92 6.87 2.72
N CYS A 49 9.68 5.72 2.13
CA CYS A 49 10.68 4.68 1.92
C CYS A 49 10.88 4.41 0.42
N TYR A 50 12.14 4.32 0.00
CA TYR A 50 12.53 4.00 -1.36
C TYR A 50 13.08 2.58 -1.52
N THR A 51 13.45 1.94 -0.41
CA THR A 51 14.05 0.61 -0.38
C THR A 51 13.45 -0.24 0.72
N TYR A 52 13.56 -1.57 0.54
CA TYR A 52 13.20 -2.54 1.57
C TYR A 52 13.95 -2.26 2.89
N GLN A 53 15.24 -1.98 2.78
CA GLN A 53 16.07 -1.74 3.95
C GLN A 53 15.62 -0.50 4.74
N GLU A 54 15.33 0.63 4.06
CA GLU A 54 14.80 1.84 4.70
C GLU A 54 13.50 1.56 5.45
N ALA A 55 12.59 0.76 4.87
CA ALA A 55 11.33 0.40 5.52
C ALA A 55 11.57 -0.47 6.78
N VAL A 56 12.48 -1.43 6.72
CA VAL A 56 12.84 -2.29 7.86
C VAL A 56 13.56 -1.49 8.94
N GLU A 57 14.47 -0.58 8.60
CA GLU A 57 15.14 0.31 9.56
C GLU A 57 14.14 1.25 10.26
N ALA A 58 13.09 1.70 9.54
CA ALA A 58 12.10 2.61 10.09
C ALA A 58 11.07 1.93 11.01
N PHE A 59 10.67 0.69 10.72
CA PHE A 59 9.52 0.04 11.37
C PHE A 59 9.80 -1.35 11.94
N GLY A 60 10.95 -1.96 11.64
CA GLY A 60 11.20 -3.37 11.86
C GLY A 60 10.53 -4.24 10.79
N TYR A 61 10.75 -5.55 10.88
CA TYR A 61 10.12 -6.53 10.00
C TYR A 61 9.87 -7.86 10.73
N SER A 62 8.75 -8.48 10.38
CA SER A 62 8.39 -9.83 10.83
C SER A 62 7.64 -10.54 9.70
N ASP A 63 7.79 -11.87 9.61
CA ASP A 63 6.98 -12.71 8.73
C ASP A 63 5.59 -13.05 9.31
N ASP A 64 5.29 -12.57 10.50
CA ASP A 64 3.97 -12.67 11.14
C ASP A 64 3.05 -11.52 10.66
N TRP A 65 2.53 -11.66 9.46
CA TRP A 65 1.74 -10.62 8.81
C TRP A 65 0.33 -10.47 9.36
N ALA A 66 -0.17 -11.48 10.07
CA ALA A 66 -1.44 -11.39 10.77
C ALA A 66 -1.40 -10.34 11.89
N ASN A 67 -0.26 -10.23 12.58
CA ASN A 67 -0.02 -9.27 13.64
C ASN A 67 0.66 -7.97 13.16
N TYR A 68 1.45 -8.04 12.07
CA TYR A 68 2.24 -6.92 11.55
C TYR A 68 1.93 -6.70 10.06
N THR A 69 0.77 -6.11 9.79
CA THR A 69 0.18 -6.01 8.45
C THR A 69 1.00 -5.18 7.46
N LEU A 70 1.76 -4.17 7.92
CA LEU A 70 2.68 -3.42 7.06
C LEU A 70 3.79 -4.29 6.47
N CYS A 71 4.21 -5.35 7.18
CA CYS A 71 5.30 -6.23 6.72
C CYS A 71 4.90 -7.00 5.44
N GLU A 72 3.63 -7.35 5.29
CA GLU A 72 3.09 -7.92 4.06
C GLU A 72 3.31 -6.98 2.88
N PHE A 73 2.92 -5.71 3.04
CA PHE A 73 3.05 -4.71 1.99
C PHE A 73 4.52 -4.42 1.67
N ILE A 74 5.37 -4.24 2.68
CA ILE A 74 6.81 -4.02 2.52
C ILE A 74 7.43 -5.14 1.69
N TYR A 75 7.12 -6.40 2.02
CA TYR A 75 7.63 -7.55 1.29
C TYR A 75 7.10 -7.58 -0.15
N SER A 76 5.79 -7.44 -0.35
CA SER A 76 5.19 -7.45 -1.68
C SER A 76 5.76 -6.33 -2.57
N HIS A 77 5.76 -5.11 -2.07
CA HIS A 77 6.09 -3.92 -2.85
C HIS A 77 7.57 -3.88 -3.26
N PHE A 78 8.47 -4.09 -2.30
CA PHE A 78 9.90 -4.00 -2.55
C PHE A 78 10.51 -5.32 -3.03
N ALA A 79 10.18 -6.47 -2.40
CA ALA A 79 10.83 -7.73 -2.74
C ALA A 79 10.23 -8.42 -3.96
N LEU A 80 8.90 -8.37 -4.16
CA LEU A 80 8.24 -9.05 -5.28
C LEU A 80 8.09 -8.16 -6.52
N PHE A 81 7.61 -6.93 -6.35
CA PHE A 81 7.37 -6.03 -7.49
C PHE A 81 8.55 -5.11 -7.79
N ASN A 82 9.43 -4.88 -6.82
CA ASN A 82 10.60 -4.00 -6.93
C ASN A 82 10.22 -2.60 -7.44
N VAL A 83 9.25 -1.98 -6.80
CA VAL A 83 8.75 -0.62 -7.09
C VAL A 83 8.89 0.29 -5.88
N SER A 84 9.02 1.58 -6.11
CA SER A 84 9.17 2.63 -5.09
C SER A 84 8.77 3.99 -5.66
N PRO A 85 8.52 5.02 -4.83
CA PRO A 85 8.49 5.03 -3.36
C PRO A 85 7.17 4.54 -2.75
N VAL A 86 7.14 4.42 -1.43
CA VAL A 86 5.93 4.18 -0.64
C VAL A 86 5.94 5.04 0.63
N VAL A 87 4.80 5.52 1.07
CA VAL A 87 4.62 6.16 2.38
C VAL A 87 3.97 5.15 3.31
N LEU A 88 4.65 4.84 4.40
CA LEU A 88 4.20 3.89 5.41
C LEU A 88 3.84 4.62 6.71
N VAL A 89 2.81 4.15 7.39
CA VAL A 89 2.38 4.61 8.71
C VAL A 89 2.13 3.40 9.61
N ASN A 90 2.84 3.33 10.72
CA ASN A 90 2.61 2.33 11.77
C ASN A 90 1.79 2.96 12.91
N VAL A 91 0.67 2.33 13.27
CA VAL A 91 -0.21 2.76 14.37
C VAL A 91 0.04 1.99 15.68
N LEU A 92 0.82 0.90 15.63
CA LEU A 92 1.12 0.09 16.82
C LEU A 92 2.03 0.88 17.76
N ASP A 93 1.45 1.51 18.79
CA ASP A 93 2.14 2.39 19.73
C ASP A 93 2.57 1.64 20.99
N PRO A 94 3.88 1.61 21.30
CA PRO A 94 4.40 1.00 22.52
C PRO A 94 3.89 1.65 23.83
N ALA A 95 3.32 2.84 23.76
CA ALA A 95 2.76 3.49 24.95
C ALA A 95 1.39 2.91 25.33
N THR A 96 0.57 2.58 24.34
CA THR A 96 -0.82 2.12 24.50
C THR A 96 -1.00 0.63 24.21
N HIS A 97 -0.38 0.12 23.13
CA HIS A 97 -0.58 -1.23 22.63
C HIS A 97 0.52 -2.18 23.18
N LYS A 98 0.54 -2.37 24.49
CA LYS A 98 1.49 -3.23 25.18
C LYS A 98 0.86 -4.04 26.29
N THR A 99 1.42 -5.20 26.53
CA THR A 99 1.07 -6.07 27.67
C THR A 99 2.30 -6.32 28.52
N SER A 100 2.11 -6.39 29.85
CA SER A 100 3.20 -6.58 30.81
C SER A 100 3.30 -8.03 31.28
N LYS A 101 4.52 -8.54 31.41
CA LYS A 101 4.85 -9.76 32.15
C LYS A 101 5.60 -9.40 33.41
N THR A 102 5.15 -9.95 34.55
CA THR A 102 5.73 -9.64 35.84
C THR A 102 6.31 -10.89 36.45
N ASP A 103 7.56 -10.81 36.90
CA ASP A 103 8.29 -11.85 37.64
C ASP A 103 8.28 -13.22 36.95
N GLU A 104 8.38 -13.26 35.63
CA GLU A 104 8.49 -14.49 34.85
C GLU A 104 9.83 -15.17 35.12
N SER A 105 9.82 -16.47 35.41
CA SER A 105 11.01 -17.19 35.89
C SER A 105 11.78 -17.81 34.74
N TYR A 106 13.09 -17.54 34.69
CA TYR A 106 14.04 -18.14 33.77
C TYR A 106 15.24 -18.70 34.52
N THR A 107 15.93 -19.66 33.91
CA THR A 107 17.11 -20.28 34.55
C THR A 107 18.23 -20.41 33.52
N PHE A 108 19.42 -19.91 33.85
CA PHE A 108 20.62 -20.16 33.08
C PHE A 108 21.09 -21.59 33.28
N SER A 109 21.69 -22.20 32.30
CA SER A 109 22.38 -23.49 32.46
C SER A 109 23.89 -23.27 32.54
N ALA A 110 24.61 -24.24 33.10
CA ALA A 110 26.08 -24.15 33.17
C ALA A 110 26.73 -24.04 31.77
N THR A 111 26.08 -24.51 30.74
CA THR A 111 26.58 -24.51 29.35
C THR A 111 25.97 -23.39 28.49
N VAL A 112 24.77 -22.89 28.84
CA VAL A 112 24.08 -21.85 28.09
C VAL A 112 23.97 -20.60 28.95
N GLN A 113 24.74 -19.59 28.61
CA GLN A 113 24.83 -18.32 29.33
C GLN A 113 23.80 -17.30 28.92
N ALA A 114 22.79 -17.72 28.15
CA ALA A 114 21.73 -16.86 27.62
C ALA A 114 20.35 -17.50 27.87
N VAL A 115 19.35 -16.67 28.11
CA VAL A 115 17.93 -17.08 28.18
C VAL A 115 17.12 -16.23 27.22
N LYS A 116 16.23 -16.90 26.53
CA LYS A 116 15.32 -16.28 25.55
C LYS A 116 13.97 -16.02 26.21
N LEU A 117 13.45 -14.79 26.11
CA LEU A 117 12.13 -14.45 26.63
C LEU A 117 11.05 -15.09 25.78
N GLN A 118 9.90 -15.41 26.38
CA GLN A 118 8.84 -16.17 25.71
C GLN A 118 8.07 -15.37 24.66
N ASN A 119 7.93 -14.07 24.88
CA ASN A 119 7.17 -13.20 23.99
C ASN A 119 8.07 -12.50 22.96
N LYS A 120 7.55 -12.33 21.75
CA LYS A 120 8.10 -11.37 20.79
C LYS A 120 7.63 -9.96 21.14
N GLY A 121 8.16 -8.96 20.45
CA GLY A 121 7.71 -7.59 20.65
C GLY A 121 8.23 -6.90 21.91
N VAL A 122 9.18 -7.52 22.65
CA VAL A 122 9.69 -6.99 23.92
C VAL A 122 10.26 -5.59 23.75
N LEU A 123 9.86 -4.69 24.65
CA LEU A 123 10.40 -3.34 24.79
C LEU A 123 11.63 -3.39 25.68
N LEU A 124 12.83 -3.41 25.09
CA LEU A 124 14.08 -3.65 25.82
C LEU A 124 14.32 -2.67 26.97
N ASN A 125 13.85 -1.43 26.85
CA ASN A 125 13.97 -0.39 27.88
C ASN A 125 13.11 -0.64 29.13
N THR A 126 12.16 -1.57 29.07
CA THR A 126 11.26 -1.93 30.19
C THR A 126 11.73 -3.18 30.93
N VAL A 127 12.76 -3.88 30.41
CA VAL A 127 13.23 -5.14 30.98
C VAL A 127 13.93 -4.90 32.31
N VAL A 128 13.40 -5.54 33.36
CA VAL A 128 13.99 -5.54 34.72
C VAL A 128 14.29 -6.99 35.11
N VAL A 129 15.52 -7.26 35.41
CA VAL A 129 16.01 -8.60 35.83
C VAL A 129 16.31 -8.59 37.32
N LYS A 130 15.75 -9.56 38.05
CA LYS A 130 15.93 -9.72 39.49
C LYS A 130 16.39 -11.11 39.84
N SER A 131 16.99 -11.25 41.01
CA SER A 131 17.31 -12.55 41.58
C SER A 131 16.06 -13.28 42.08
N THR A 132 16.13 -14.60 42.26
CA THR A 132 15.06 -15.43 42.82
C THR A 132 15.08 -15.50 44.34
N ALA A 133 15.94 -14.72 45.02
CA ALA A 133 16.03 -14.67 46.47
C ALA A 133 14.75 -14.16 47.15
N ALA A 134 14.58 -14.42 48.44
CA ALA A 134 13.42 -13.93 49.21
C ALA A 134 13.37 -12.40 49.28
N GLU A 135 14.54 -11.75 49.31
CA GLU A 135 14.74 -10.32 49.09
C GLU A 135 15.41 -10.16 47.70
N PRO A 136 14.64 -9.87 46.63
CA PRO A 136 15.19 -9.87 45.28
C PRO A 136 16.15 -8.70 45.06
N GLU A 137 17.35 -9.01 44.61
CA GLU A 137 18.29 -8.04 44.09
C GLU A 137 18.02 -7.76 42.63
N THR A 138 18.09 -6.47 42.25
CA THR A 138 17.92 -6.06 40.83
C THR A 138 19.28 -6.03 40.16
N TYR A 139 19.42 -6.79 39.09
CA TYR A 139 20.64 -6.84 38.26
C TYR A 139 20.72 -5.65 37.31
N VAL A 140 21.94 -5.23 37.00
CA VAL A 140 22.21 -4.01 36.18
C VAL A 140 22.61 -4.38 34.77
N LEU A 141 21.89 -3.81 33.78
CA LEU A 141 22.22 -3.93 32.36
C LEU A 141 23.64 -3.39 32.08
N GLY A 142 24.43 -4.13 31.32
CA GLY A 142 25.81 -3.80 30.97
C GLY A 142 26.84 -4.18 32.05
N THR A 143 26.40 -4.53 33.27
CA THR A 143 27.26 -5.02 34.37
C THR A 143 27.03 -6.48 34.64
N ASP A 144 25.78 -6.88 34.85
CA ASP A 144 25.41 -8.25 35.21
C ASP A 144 24.93 -9.05 34.01
N TYR A 145 24.28 -8.38 33.06
CA TYR A 145 23.76 -8.99 31.83
C TYR A 145 23.83 -8.04 30.65
N ALA A 146 23.83 -8.63 29.45
CA ALA A 146 23.55 -7.93 28.16
C ALA A 146 22.17 -8.32 27.67
N LEU A 147 21.54 -7.43 26.89
CA LEU A 147 20.21 -7.60 26.36
C LEU A 147 20.22 -7.25 24.85
N GLY A 148 19.60 -8.09 24.06
CA GLY A 148 19.49 -7.89 22.59
C GLY A 148 18.43 -8.78 22.00
N PHE A 149 18.21 -8.68 20.68
CA PHE A 149 17.31 -9.57 19.95
C PHE A 149 18.09 -10.67 19.24
N ASP A 150 17.48 -11.86 19.13
CA ASP A 150 17.93 -12.92 18.23
C ASP A 150 17.42 -12.70 16.79
N GLU A 151 17.83 -13.58 15.87
CA GLU A 151 17.43 -13.53 14.45
C GLU A 151 15.92 -13.70 14.25
N ASP A 152 15.23 -14.32 15.21
CA ASP A 152 13.78 -14.53 15.20
C ASP A 152 12.97 -13.36 15.82
N GLY A 153 13.66 -12.33 16.36
CA GLY A 153 13.06 -11.16 17.00
C GLY A 153 12.63 -11.38 18.48
N TYR A 154 13.14 -12.41 19.13
CA TYR A 154 12.96 -12.59 20.57
C TYR A 154 14.04 -11.86 21.36
N ALA A 155 13.68 -11.27 22.49
CA ALA A 155 14.66 -10.71 23.41
C ALA A 155 15.44 -11.80 24.13
N VAL A 156 16.77 -11.65 24.17
CA VAL A 156 17.72 -12.58 24.79
C VAL A 156 18.49 -11.84 25.86
N ILE A 157 18.46 -12.39 27.07
CA ILE A 157 19.27 -11.95 28.22
C ILE A 157 20.50 -12.82 28.28
N THR A 158 21.67 -12.24 28.09
CA THR A 158 22.97 -12.92 28.17
C THR A 158 23.69 -12.51 29.45
N ARG A 159 24.00 -13.49 30.32
CA ARG A 159 24.76 -13.27 31.54
C ARG A 159 26.18 -12.82 31.21
N LEU A 160 26.69 -11.84 31.93
CA LEU A 160 28.10 -11.46 31.88
C LEU A 160 28.91 -12.22 32.93
N SER A 161 30.05 -12.76 32.55
CA SER A 161 30.91 -13.56 33.46
C SER A 161 31.49 -12.77 34.63
N SER A 162 31.59 -11.45 34.48
CA SER A 162 32.04 -10.51 35.52
C SER A 162 30.92 -9.98 36.40
N GLY A 163 29.66 -10.31 36.10
CA GLY A 163 28.49 -9.79 36.81
C GLY A 163 28.06 -10.65 38.00
N GLY A 164 27.05 -10.18 38.72
CA GLY A 164 26.52 -10.83 39.95
C GLY A 164 25.64 -12.07 39.67
N ILE A 165 25.24 -12.33 38.41
CA ILE A 165 24.41 -13.49 38.09
C ILE A 165 25.28 -14.75 38.05
N GLY A 166 25.04 -15.70 38.96
CA GLY A 166 25.76 -16.97 39.01
C GLY A 166 25.48 -17.91 37.85
N GLU A 167 26.39 -18.87 37.61
CA GLU A 167 26.14 -19.97 36.66
C GLU A 167 24.99 -20.82 37.15
N ALA A 168 24.13 -21.27 36.24
CA ALA A 168 22.91 -22.03 36.57
C ALA A 168 21.95 -21.34 37.56
N SER A 169 22.00 -20.00 37.66
CA SER A 169 21.11 -19.23 38.52
C SER A 169 19.75 -19.02 37.89
N GLY A 170 18.71 -19.02 38.72
CA GLY A 170 17.39 -18.56 38.37
C GLY A 170 17.32 -17.03 38.41
N ILE A 171 16.56 -16.46 37.51
CA ILE A 171 16.19 -15.03 37.49
C ILE A 171 14.71 -14.86 37.37
N LYS A 172 14.21 -13.72 37.82
CA LYS A 172 12.85 -13.23 37.53
C LYS A 172 12.95 -12.01 36.65
N VAL A 173 12.14 -12.00 35.60
CA VAL A 173 12.14 -10.94 34.59
C VAL A 173 10.77 -10.31 34.50
N THR A 174 10.75 -8.99 34.60
CA THR A 174 9.57 -8.17 34.34
C THR A 174 9.83 -7.34 33.07
N TYR A 175 8.89 -7.32 32.15
CA TYR A 175 9.01 -6.57 30.89
C TYR A 175 7.66 -6.27 30.29
N ASP A 176 7.60 -5.22 29.46
CA ASP A 176 6.50 -4.94 28.56
C ASP A 176 6.83 -5.46 27.16
N TYR A 177 5.83 -5.89 26.43
CA TYR A 177 5.95 -6.27 25.02
C TYR A 177 4.79 -5.71 24.22
N LEU A 178 5.05 -5.40 22.94
CA LEU A 178 4.03 -4.98 21.99
C LEU A 178 2.95 -6.05 21.86
N ASP A 179 1.71 -5.63 21.90
CA ASP A 179 0.55 -6.49 21.75
C ASP A 179 -0.32 -5.97 20.60
N PRO A 180 -0.10 -6.47 19.37
CA PRO A 180 -0.86 -6.06 18.19
C PRO A 180 -2.35 -6.30 18.31
N SER A 181 -2.78 -7.23 19.18
CA SER A 181 -4.22 -7.54 19.38
C SER A 181 -4.99 -6.41 20.08
N LEU A 182 -4.28 -5.42 20.62
CA LEU A 182 -4.88 -4.22 21.24
C LEU A 182 -5.13 -3.10 20.23
N VAL A 183 -4.65 -3.24 19.00
CA VAL A 183 -4.94 -2.27 17.92
C VAL A 183 -6.35 -2.53 17.42
N GLU A 184 -7.15 -1.48 17.37
CA GLU A 184 -8.54 -1.52 16.92
C GLU A 184 -8.73 -0.72 15.62
N ALA A 185 -9.89 -0.85 14.98
CA ALA A 185 -10.24 -0.08 13.77
C ALA A 185 -10.08 1.44 13.97
N ASP A 186 -10.40 1.93 15.18
CA ASP A 186 -10.28 3.34 15.55
C ASP A 186 -8.83 3.86 15.49
N ASP A 187 -7.82 3.01 15.74
CA ASP A 187 -6.41 3.40 15.62
C ASP A 187 -6.00 3.59 14.16
N ILE A 188 -6.56 2.78 13.25
CA ILE A 188 -6.37 2.91 11.80
C ILE A 188 -7.11 4.13 11.27
N ILE A 189 -8.38 4.31 11.63
CA ILE A 189 -9.20 5.47 11.26
C ILE A 189 -8.54 6.74 11.77
N GLY A 190 -8.15 6.73 13.04
CA GLY A 190 -7.46 7.83 13.66
C GLY A 190 -8.33 9.08 13.84
N GLY A 191 -7.70 10.22 13.72
CA GLY A 191 -8.35 11.50 13.95
C GLY A 191 -7.34 12.58 14.33
N VAL A 192 -7.80 13.56 15.11
CA VAL A 192 -6.96 14.59 15.73
C VAL A 192 -6.93 14.33 17.22
N ASP A 193 -5.75 14.06 17.77
CA ASP A 193 -5.58 13.94 19.22
C ASP A 193 -6.00 15.25 19.90
N ALA A 194 -7.00 15.17 20.77
CA ALA A 194 -7.57 16.35 21.41
C ALA A 194 -6.61 17.04 22.39
N THR A 195 -5.56 16.35 22.84
CA THR A 195 -4.58 16.85 23.82
C THR A 195 -3.41 17.52 23.12
N THR A 196 -2.85 16.89 22.09
CA THR A 196 -1.65 17.36 21.38
C THR A 196 -2.00 18.15 20.13
N GLY A 197 -3.17 17.93 19.54
CA GLY A 197 -3.56 18.46 18.22
C GLY A 197 -2.89 17.73 17.05
N ASP A 198 -2.22 16.60 17.32
CA ASP A 198 -1.56 15.81 16.29
C ASP A 198 -2.55 14.95 15.51
N TYR A 199 -2.25 14.71 14.25
CA TYR A 199 -2.98 13.78 13.42
C TYR A 199 -2.48 12.36 13.69
N ILE A 200 -3.41 11.42 13.78
CA ILE A 200 -3.14 9.99 13.94
C ILE A 200 -3.94 9.20 12.91
N GLY A 201 -3.53 7.96 12.64
CA GLY A 201 -4.23 7.09 11.72
C GLY A 201 -4.27 7.61 10.28
N LEU A 202 -5.41 7.40 9.59
CA LEU A 202 -5.63 7.83 8.20
C LEU A 202 -5.56 9.34 7.99
N GLU A 203 -5.76 10.16 9.05
CA GLU A 203 -5.59 11.62 8.96
C GLU A 203 -4.17 12.03 8.56
N LEU A 204 -3.18 11.17 8.82
CA LEU A 204 -1.78 11.42 8.47
C LEU A 204 -1.52 11.54 6.97
N ILE A 205 -2.45 11.11 6.10
CA ILE A 205 -2.34 11.31 4.65
C ILE A 205 -2.23 12.79 4.30
N ASP A 206 -2.88 13.66 5.08
CA ASP A 206 -2.83 15.12 4.88
C ASP A 206 -1.45 15.72 5.21
N LYS A 207 -0.57 14.96 5.89
CA LYS A 207 0.82 15.37 6.16
C LYS A 207 1.80 14.95 5.06
N VAL A 208 1.38 14.08 4.12
CA VAL A 208 2.28 13.53 3.08
C VAL A 208 2.78 14.63 2.15
N PHE A 209 1.87 15.40 1.54
CA PHE A 209 2.26 16.44 0.60
C PHE A 209 3.06 17.57 1.27
N PRO A 210 2.65 18.13 2.43
CA PRO A 210 3.44 19.14 3.12
C PRO A 210 4.84 18.68 3.53
N LYS A 211 5.00 17.38 3.85
CA LYS A 211 6.28 16.83 4.32
C LYS A 211 7.20 16.40 3.19
N PHE A 212 6.67 15.80 2.14
CA PHE A 212 7.47 15.14 1.10
C PHE A 212 7.33 15.77 -0.29
N GLY A 213 6.34 16.66 -0.50
CA GLY A 213 6.06 17.25 -1.81
C GLY A 213 5.48 16.24 -2.82
N LEU A 214 4.98 15.10 -2.35
CA LEU A 214 4.42 14.01 -3.16
C LEU A 214 2.93 13.84 -2.86
N VAL A 215 2.14 13.61 -3.90
CA VAL A 215 0.70 13.38 -3.77
C VAL A 215 0.45 11.86 -3.74
N PRO A 216 -0.23 11.32 -2.70
CA PRO A 216 -0.63 9.92 -2.71
C PRO A 216 -1.55 9.58 -3.89
N GLY A 217 -1.28 8.48 -4.57
CA GLY A 217 -2.08 7.97 -5.68
C GLY A 217 -3.04 6.86 -5.27
N MET A 218 -2.79 6.21 -4.13
CA MET A 218 -3.64 5.16 -3.56
C MET A 218 -3.48 5.05 -2.05
N ILE A 219 -4.55 4.60 -1.38
CA ILE A 219 -4.61 4.33 0.06
C ILE A 219 -4.82 2.83 0.25
N LEU A 220 -4.07 2.23 1.19
CA LEU A 220 -4.20 0.83 1.57
C LEU A 220 -4.13 0.67 3.09
N ALA A 221 -4.87 -0.29 3.60
CA ALA A 221 -4.82 -0.75 4.98
C ALA A 221 -4.96 -2.29 5.00
N PRO A 222 -3.90 -3.05 4.63
CA PRO A 222 -3.96 -4.51 4.57
C PRO A 222 -4.36 -5.11 5.92
N GLY A 223 -5.33 -6.05 5.91
CA GLY A 223 -5.87 -6.66 7.13
C GLY A 223 -6.83 -5.79 7.93
N TRP A 224 -7.15 -4.57 7.46
CA TRP A 224 -8.07 -3.63 8.09
C TRP A 224 -9.12 -3.08 7.13
N SER A 225 -8.83 -3.12 5.83
CA SER A 225 -9.70 -2.52 4.80
C SER A 225 -10.97 -3.31 4.50
N ASP A 226 -11.12 -4.50 5.07
CA ASP A 226 -12.32 -5.33 5.06
C ASP A 226 -13.35 -4.88 6.12
N ASP A 227 -12.93 -4.08 7.09
CA ASP A 227 -13.85 -3.38 8.00
C ASP A 227 -14.54 -2.23 7.25
N PRO A 228 -15.90 -2.19 7.22
CA PRO A 228 -16.66 -1.17 6.51
C PRO A 228 -16.42 0.26 7.01
N GLU A 229 -16.12 0.45 8.30
CA GLU A 229 -15.85 1.77 8.86
C GLU A 229 -14.49 2.29 8.40
N VAL A 230 -13.47 1.44 8.46
CA VAL A 230 -12.13 1.75 7.93
C VAL A 230 -12.21 2.05 6.43
N ALA A 231 -12.89 1.19 5.65
CA ALA A 231 -13.04 1.38 4.21
C ALA A 231 -13.76 2.69 3.85
N ALA A 232 -14.80 3.06 4.61
CA ALA A 232 -15.52 4.32 4.40
C ALA A 232 -14.61 5.54 4.62
N VAL A 233 -13.79 5.53 5.66
CA VAL A 233 -12.82 6.61 5.93
C VAL A 233 -11.72 6.64 4.86
N MET A 234 -11.20 5.48 4.42
CA MET A 234 -10.26 5.41 3.31
C MET A 234 -10.81 6.09 2.04
N VAL A 235 -12.07 5.84 1.69
CA VAL A 235 -12.74 6.45 0.53
C VAL A 235 -12.96 7.95 0.74
N ALA A 236 -13.35 8.38 1.94
CA ALA A 236 -13.51 9.80 2.27
C ALA A 236 -12.18 10.55 2.09
N LYS A 237 -11.08 9.98 2.60
CA LYS A 237 -9.73 10.54 2.42
C LYS A 237 -9.28 10.50 0.96
N ALA A 238 -9.51 9.41 0.25
CA ALA A 238 -9.20 9.30 -1.17
C ALA A 238 -9.90 10.38 -2.03
N SER A 239 -11.07 10.84 -1.59
CA SER A 239 -11.84 11.88 -2.27
C SER A 239 -11.38 13.31 -1.96
N ASN A 240 -10.64 13.50 -0.85
CA ASN A 240 -10.31 14.84 -0.38
C ASN A 240 -9.06 14.87 0.49
N ILE A 241 -7.88 14.87 -0.12
CA ILE A 241 -6.59 15.03 0.55
C ILE A 241 -6.22 16.52 0.53
N ASN A 242 -5.96 17.12 1.71
CA ASN A 242 -5.66 18.55 1.87
C ASN A 242 -6.66 19.48 1.15
N SER A 243 -7.91 19.08 1.00
CA SER A 243 -8.97 19.79 0.25
C SER A 243 -8.70 20.00 -1.25
N HIS A 244 -7.65 19.42 -1.80
CA HIS A 244 -7.20 19.67 -3.18
C HIS A 244 -6.93 18.42 -4.00
N PHE A 245 -6.35 17.38 -3.39
CA PHE A 245 -5.91 16.20 -4.10
C PHE A 245 -6.87 15.03 -3.94
N LYS A 246 -6.79 14.10 -4.88
CA LYS A 246 -7.63 12.90 -4.93
C LYS A 246 -6.80 11.69 -5.31
N CYS A 247 -7.22 10.52 -4.82
CA CYS A 247 -6.63 9.23 -5.17
C CYS A 247 -7.69 8.12 -5.14
N ILE A 248 -7.29 6.86 -5.16
CA ILE A 248 -8.17 5.71 -4.99
C ILE A 248 -7.86 4.98 -3.68
N ALA A 249 -8.86 4.27 -3.14
CA ALA A 249 -8.70 3.35 -2.03
C ALA A 249 -8.79 1.91 -2.53
N LEU A 250 -7.81 1.07 -2.20
CA LEU A 250 -7.86 -0.36 -2.46
C LEU A 250 -8.29 -1.05 -1.17
N VAL A 251 -9.37 -1.82 -1.26
CA VAL A 251 -9.99 -2.49 -0.12
C VAL A 251 -10.22 -3.96 -0.43
N ASP A 252 -10.21 -4.78 0.61
CA ASP A 252 -10.40 -6.22 0.47
C ASP A 252 -11.77 -6.65 1.01
N VAL A 253 -12.28 -7.76 0.49
CA VAL A 253 -13.42 -8.47 1.07
C VAL A 253 -12.88 -9.46 2.10
N PRO A 254 -13.52 -9.59 3.29
CA PRO A 254 -13.05 -10.48 4.35
C PRO A 254 -12.89 -11.93 3.85
N GLU A 255 -11.94 -12.65 4.44
CA GLU A 255 -11.66 -14.05 4.05
C GLU A 255 -12.77 -15.02 4.43
N GLU A 256 -13.64 -14.67 5.37
CA GLU A 256 -14.83 -15.41 5.76
C GLU A 256 -15.86 -15.53 4.62
N VAL A 257 -15.79 -14.63 3.64
CA VAL A 257 -16.59 -14.71 2.41
C VAL A 257 -15.92 -15.67 1.45
N GLU A 258 -16.18 -16.98 1.66
CA GLU A 258 -15.49 -18.07 0.98
C GLU A 258 -15.94 -18.30 -0.47
N LYS A 259 -17.17 -17.88 -0.82
CA LYS A 259 -17.76 -18.17 -2.14
C LYS A 259 -17.85 -16.91 -2.98
N TYR A 260 -17.44 -17.03 -4.24
CA TYR A 260 -17.54 -15.92 -5.20
C TYR A 260 -18.97 -15.39 -5.38
N SER A 261 -20.00 -16.25 -5.19
CA SER A 261 -21.42 -15.85 -5.27
C SER A 261 -21.83 -14.87 -4.16
N ASP A 262 -21.21 -14.98 -2.99
CA ASP A 262 -21.60 -14.25 -1.79
C ASP A 262 -20.86 -12.89 -1.70
N VAL A 263 -19.77 -12.74 -2.46
CA VAL A 263 -18.94 -11.52 -2.50
C VAL A 263 -19.75 -10.28 -2.90
N SER A 264 -20.63 -10.42 -3.90
CA SER A 264 -21.42 -9.28 -4.38
C SER A 264 -22.48 -8.84 -3.38
N GLU A 265 -23.06 -9.77 -2.66
CA GLU A 265 -24.03 -9.50 -1.61
C GLU A 265 -23.35 -8.82 -0.43
N TRP A 266 -22.22 -9.37 0.04
CA TRP A 266 -21.42 -8.76 1.09
C TRP A 266 -20.99 -7.32 0.75
N LYS A 267 -20.46 -7.11 -0.47
CA LYS A 267 -20.04 -5.81 -0.99
C LYS A 267 -21.17 -4.76 -0.90
N ASN A 268 -22.37 -5.15 -1.34
CA ASN A 268 -23.51 -4.23 -1.38
C ASN A 268 -24.07 -3.96 0.03
N GLN A 269 -24.14 -4.97 0.90
CA GLN A 269 -24.58 -4.83 2.28
C GLN A 269 -23.66 -3.91 3.10
N ASN A 270 -22.36 -3.91 2.82
CA ASN A 270 -21.36 -3.12 3.50
C ASN A 270 -20.99 -1.81 2.77
N ASN A 271 -21.77 -1.39 1.76
CA ASN A 271 -21.60 -0.14 1.04
C ASN A 271 -20.23 0.03 0.32
N PHE A 272 -19.64 -1.05 -0.18
CA PHE A 272 -18.43 -0.99 -1.01
C PHE A 272 -18.77 -0.62 -2.46
N ILE A 273 -19.35 0.58 -2.66
CA ILE A 273 -19.99 1.02 -3.92
C ILE A 273 -19.51 2.38 -4.43
N TYR A 274 -18.34 2.83 -4.02
CA TYR A 274 -17.84 4.16 -4.37
C TYR A 274 -16.92 4.13 -5.60
N GLU A 275 -16.88 5.27 -6.33
CA GLU A 275 -16.12 5.43 -7.56
C GLU A 275 -14.59 5.46 -7.35
N ARG A 276 -14.13 5.80 -6.14
CA ARG A 276 -12.71 5.76 -5.75
C ARG A 276 -12.34 4.54 -4.94
N GLN A 277 -13.20 3.56 -4.90
CA GLN A 277 -12.99 2.30 -4.20
C GLN A 277 -12.74 1.19 -5.19
N VAL A 278 -11.67 0.44 -5.00
CA VAL A 278 -11.33 -0.77 -5.76
C VAL A 278 -11.45 -1.96 -4.81
N VAL A 279 -12.46 -2.79 -5.03
CA VAL A 279 -12.79 -3.93 -4.17
C VAL A 279 -12.07 -5.17 -4.67
N CYS A 280 -11.31 -5.82 -3.82
CA CYS A 280 -10.44 -6.95 -4.11
C CYS A 280 -10.88 -8.22 -3.40
N TRP A 281 -10.86 -9.36 -4.09
CA TRP A 281 -11.13 -10.69 -3.57
C TRP A 281 -10.62 -11.77 -4.54
N PRO A 282 -10.09 -12.92 -4.08
CA PRO A 282 -9.75 -13.34 -2.72
C PRO A 282 -8.30 -12.99 -2.34
N LYS A 283 -7.80 -13.47 -1.19
CA LYS A 283 -6.37 -13.44 -0.86
C LYS A 283 -5.55 -14.28 -1.85
N ILE A 284 -4.30 -13.90 -2.03
CA ILE A 284 -3.35 -14.52 -2.97
C ILE A 284 -2.30 -15.29 -2.18
N LYS A 285 -1.97 -16.49 -2.65
CA LYS A 285 -0.96 -17.36 -2.06
C LYS A 285 0.29 -17.43 -2.93
N LEU A 286 1.46 -17.30 -2.30
CA LEU A 286 2.76 -17.53 -2.91
C LEU A 286 3.63 -18.38 -1.95
N GLY A 287 3.78 -19.66 -2.28
CA GLY A 287 4.39 -20.62 -1.37
C GLY A 287 3.57 -20.80 -0.09
N THR A 288 4.15 -20.45 1.05
CA THR A 288 3.49 -20.49 2.36
C THR A 288 2.91 -19.14 2.78
N LYS A 289 3.18 -18.08 2.04
CA LYS A 289 2.76 -16.72 2.36
C LYS A 289 1.44 -16.38 1.68
N GLU A 290 0.57 -15.69 2.40
CA GLU A 290 -0.71 -15.22 1.93
C GLU A 290 -0.73 -13.68 1.92
N PHE A 291 -1.24 -13.10 0.84
CA PHE A 291 -1.31 -11.66 0.62
C PHE A 291 -2.75 -11.22 0.40
N HIS A 292 -3.11 -10.07 0.87
CA HIS A 292 -4.29 -9.38 0.41
C HIS A 292 -4.15 -9.05 -1.09
N LEU A 293 -5.23 -9.22 -1.86
CA LEU A 293 -5.16 -8.91 -3.29
C LEU A 293 -4.92 -7.41 -3.54
N SER A 294 -5.43 -6.55 -2.66
CA SER A 294 -5.16 -5.10 -2.70
C SER A 294 -3.66 -4.80 -2.67
N THR A 295 -2.89 -5.47 -1.82
CA THR A 295 -1.44 -5.35 -1.69
C THR A 295 -0.73 -5.72 -3.00
N GLN A 296 -1.10 -6.85 -3.61
CA GLN A 296 -0.55 -7.29 -4.90
C GLN A 296 -0.96 -6.34 -6.04
N LEU A 297 -2.22 -5.90 -6.04
CA LEU A 297 -2.76 -4.99 -7.06
C LEU A 297 -2.05 -3.64 -7.03
N ALA A 298 -1.73 -3.11 -5.85
CA ALA A 298 -0.94 -1.88 -5.71
C ALA A 298 0.44 -2.02 -6.38
N GLY A 299 1.13 -3.14 -6.15
CA GLY A 299 2.40 -3.43 -6.81
C GLY A 299 2.26 -3.51 -8.33
N VAL A 300 1.20 -4.15 -8.83
CA VAL A 300 0.88 -4.21 -10.27
C VAL A 300 0.64 -2.80 -10.82
N MET A 301 -0.18 -1.98 -10.17
CA MET A 301 -0.47 -0.60 -10.61
C MET A 301 0.80 0.23 -10.69
N CYS A 302 1.62 0.25 -9.64
CA CYS A 302 2.88 0.99 -9.62
C CYS A 302 3.83 0.52 -10.73
N LYS A 303 3.94 -0.79 -10.95
CA LYS A 303 4.78 -1.34 -12.02
C LYS A 303 4.28 -0.96 -13.42
N VAL A 304 2.97 -0.98 -13.63
CA VAL A 304 2.36 -0.57 -14.91
C VAL A 304 2.56 0.92 -15.13
N ASP A 305 2.34 1.76 -14.13
CA ASP A 305 2.53 3.21 -14.24
C ASP A 305 4.00 3.54 -14.59
N SER A 306 4.97 2.91 -13.91
CA SER A 306 6.40 3.13 -14.18
C SER A 306 6.83 2.76 -15.60
N GLN A 307 6.13 1.81 -16.23
CA GLN A 307 6.37 1.39 -17.63
C GLN A 307 5.71 2.33 -18.65
N ASN A 308 4.87 3.26 -18.19
CA ASN A 308 4.07 4.17 -19.00
C ASN A 308 4.31 5.65 -18.66
N ASP A 309 5.58 6.02 -18.43
CA ASP A 309 6.01 7.39 -18.12
C ASP A 309 5.32 7.97 -16.87
N ASP A 310 5.00 7.11 -15.90
CA ASP A 310 4.29 7.47 -14.67
C ASP A 310 2.90 8.06 -14.92
N VAL A 311 2.21 7.61 -15.99
CA VAL A 311 0.84 8.01 -16.34
C VAL A 311 -0.11 6.82 -16.14
N PRO A 312 -1.16 6.95 -15.31
CA PRO A 312 -2.00 5.81 -14.87
C PRO A 312 -3.14 5.47 -15.84
N TYR A 313 -2.91 5.53 -17.17
CA TYR A 313 -3.95 5.30 -18.17
C TYR A 313 -4.15 3.81 -18.52
N VAL A 314 -3.20 2.96 -18.18
CA VAL A 314 -3.27 1.52 -18.48
C VAL A 314 -3.99 0.78 -17.36
N SER A 315 -4.90 -0.12 -17.75
CA SER A 315 -5.63 -0.96 -16.79
C SER A 315 -4.69 -1.94 -16.06
N PRO A 316 -4.85 -2.11 -14.74
CA PRO A 316 -4.13 -3.16 -13.99
C PRO A 316 -4.67 -4.57 -14.27
N SER A 317 -5.85 -4.69 -14.88
CA SER A 317 -6.45 -5.95 -15.28
C SER A 317 -5.58 -6.69 -16.30
N ASN A 318 -5.60 -8.02 -16.24
CA ASN A 318 -4.81 -8.91 -17.09
C ASN A 318 -3.28 -8.68 -17.00
N LYS A 319 -2.81 -8.18 -15.87
CA LYS A 319 -1.38 -8.06 -15.55
C LYS A 319 -0.99 -9.15 -14.55
N SER A 320 0.26 -9.64 -14.68
CA SER A 320 0.76 -10.70 -13.82
C SER A 320 0.89 -10.26 -12.37
N ILE A 321 0.36 -11.09 -11.47
CA ILE A 321 0.57 -11.03 -10.03
C ILE A 321 1.57 -12.09 -9.59
N GLN A 322 2.12 -11.94 -8.40
CA GLN A 322 3.07 -12.87 -7.83
C GLN A 322 2.31 -13.91 -6.99
N ALA A 323 1.82 -14.98 -7.64
CA ALA A 323 0.97 -15.97 -7.02
C ALA A 323 1.21 -17.38 -7.57
N ASN A 324 0.96 -18.39 -6.72
CA ASN A 324 0.80 -19.78 -7.11
C ASN A 324 -0.53 -20.39 -6.66
N GLY A 325 -1.38 -19.58 -5.99
CA GLY A 325 -2.73 -19.96 -5.56
C GLY A 325 -3.54 -18.73 -5.16
N ALA A 326 -4.82 -18.95 -4.91
CA ALA A 326 -5.73 -18.00 -4.28
C ALA A 326 -6.50 -18.72 -3.18
N VAL A 327 -6.80 -18.02 -2.08
CA VAL A 327 -7.39 -18.61 -0.87
C VAL A 327 -8.41 -17.68 -0.23
N ALA A 328 -9.44 -18.27 0.39
CA ALA A 328 -10.36 -17.58 1.28
C ALA A 328 -10.60 -18.50 2.49
N ASN A 329 -10.40 -17.97 3.70
CA ASN A 329 -10.50 -18.71 4.96
C ASN A 329 -9.73 -20.06 4.93
N GLY A 330 -8.47 -20.02 4.43
CA GLY A 330 -7.60 -21.18 4.31
C GLY A 330 -8.02 -22.21 3.24
N LYS A 331 -9.11 -21.99 2.50
CA LYS A 331 -9.59 -22.85 1.41
C LYS A 331 -9.10 -22.33 0.08
N GLU A 332 -8.66 -23.24 -0.80
CA GLU A 332 -8.25 -22.88 -2.16
C GLU A 332 -9.45 -22.35 -2.97
N VAL A 333 -9.22 -21.22 -3.65
CA VAL A 333 -10.17 -20.59 -4.56
C VAL A 333 -9.66 -20.75 -5.99
N ALA A 334 -10.34 -21.55 -6.79
CA ALA A 334 -10.03 -21.75 -8.20
C ALA A 334 -11.19 -21.22 -9.05
N LEU A 335 -11.02 -20.02 -9.63
CA LEU A 335 -12.04 -19.40 -10.47
C LEU A 335 -11.85 -19.77 -11.94
N GLY A 336 -12.96 -20.10 -12.60
CA GLY A 336 -13.05 -20.12 -14.06
C GLY A 336 -13.35 -18.72 -14.63
N PRO A 337 -13.19 -18.54 -15.96
CA PRO A 337 -13.47 -17.26 -16.62
C PRO A 337 -14.87 -16.71 -16.38
N GLU A 338 -15.89 -17.57 -16.32
CA GLU A 338 -17.29 -17.17 -16.09
C GLU A 338 -17.50 -16.61 -14.68
N GLN A 339 -16.90 -17.26 -13.67
CA GLN A 339 -16.99 -16.82 -12.29
C GLN A 339 -16.23 -15.50 -12.08
N ALA A 340 -15.06 -15.37 -12.69
CA ALA A 340 -14.30 -14.13 -12.68
C ALA A 340 -15.06 -13.00 -13.42
N ALA A 341 -15.72 -13.31 -14.54
CA ALA A 341 -16.56 -12.34 -15.26
C ALA A 341 -17.77 -11.90 -14.42
N TYR A 342 -18.39 -12.82 -13.66
CA TYR A 342 -19.44 -12.48 -12.71
C TYR A 342 -18.96 -11.46 -11.66
N LEU A 343 -17.83 -11.73 -11.01
CA LEU A 343 -17.25 -10.81 -10.02
C LEU A 343 -16.94 -9.44 -10.63
N ASN A 344 -16.33 -9.41 -11.81
CA ASN A 344 -16.06 -8.16 -12.53
C ASN A 344 -17.33 -7.40 -12.90
N GLY A 345 -18.41 -8.14 -13.23
CA GLY A 345 -19.75 -7.60 -13.44
C GLY A 345 -20.37 -6.99 -12.19
N GLN A 346 -19.82 -7.27 -11.03
CA GLN A 346 -20.21 -6.70 -9.74
C GLN A 346 -19.21 -5.66 -9.20
N GLY A 347 -18.23 -5.24 -10.03
CA GLY A 347 -17.24 -4.23 -9.63
C GLY A 347 -16.19 -4.75 -8.66
N VAL A 348 -15.89 -6.05 -8.70
CA VAL A 348 -14.87 -6.70 -7.88
C VAL A 348 -13.68 -7.12 -8.75
N VAL A 349 -12.48 -6.76 -8.32
CA VAL A 349 -11.23 -7.24 -8.91
C VAL A 349 -10.89 -8.57 -8.26
N THR A 350 -10.54 -9.56 -9.08
CA THR A 350 -10.20 -10.90 -8.63
C THR A 350 -8.86 -11.37 -9.21
N ALA A 351 -8.46 -12.57 -8.87
CA ALA A 351 -7.30 -13.25 -9.44
C ALA A 351 -7.76 -14.41 -10.32
N LEU A 352 -7.20 -14.50 -11.52
CA LEU A 352 -7.52 -15.56 -12.48
C LEU A 352 -6.24 -16.22 -12.99
N ASN A 353 -6.21 -17.55 -12.93
CA ASN A 353 -5.20 -18.38 -13.56
C ASN A 353 -5.82 -19.16 -14.71
N PHE A 354 -5.81 -18.58 -15.91
CA PHE A 354 -6.41 -19.23 -17.09
C PHE A 354 -5.43 -19.29 -18.26
N ILE A 355 -5.00 -18.14 -18.78
CA ILE A 355 -4.00 -18.07 -19.86
C ILE A 355 -2.81 -17.21 -19.40
N GLY A 356 -1.62 -17.79 -19.41
CA GLY A 356 -0.37 -17.07 -19.09
C GLY A 356 -0.12 -16.88 -17.60
N GLY A 357 -0.64 -17.75 -16.72
CA GLY A 357 -0.41 -17.75 -15.27
C GLY A 357 -1.37 -16.83 -14.49
N TRP A 358 -1.06 -16.60 -13.22
CA TRP A 358 -1.88 -15.80 -12.33
C TRP A 358 -1.87 -14.32 -12.71
N ARG A 359 -3.06 -13.74 -12.84
CA ARG A 359 -3.25 -12.34 -13.23
C ARG A 359 -4.29 -11.66 -12.36
N ALA A 360 -4.11 -10.39 -12.08
CA ALA A 360 -5.17 -9.53 -11.60
C ALA A 360 -6.25 -9.43 -12.70
N TRP A 361 -7.51 -9.63 -12.33
CA TRP A 361 -8.61 -9.71 -13.30
C TRP A 361 -9.80 -8.86 -12.85
N GLY A 362 -9.99 -7.74 -13.51
CA GLY A 362 -11.03 -6.77 -13.23
C GLY A 362 -10.52 -5.34 -13.43
N ASN A 363 -11.36 -4.50 -14.02
CA ASN A 363 -11.03 -3.11 -14.36
C ASN A 363 -12.10 -2.12 -13.90
N ARG A 364 -13.07 -2.58 -13.07
CA ARG A 364 -14.17 -1.77 -12.56
C ARG A 364 -13.92 -1.34 -11.12
N THR A 365 -14.40 -0.13 -10.81
CA THR A 365 -14.46 0.37 -9.43
C THR A 365 -15.62 -0.25 -8.66
N GLY A 366 -15.65 -0.06 -7.35
CA GLY A 366 -16.76 -0.50 -6.49
C GLY A 366 -18.11 0.09 -6.89
N ALA A 367 -18.14 1.25 -7.54
CA ALA A 367 -19.39 1.88 -8.00
C ALA A 367 -20.17 1.08 -9.05
N TYR A 368 -19.48 0.19 -9.79
CA TYR A 368 -20.14 -0.66 -10.76
C TYR A 368 -20.83 -1.87 -10.07
N PRO A 369 -22.05 -2.29 -10.51
CA PRO A 369 -22.86 -1.82 -11.64
C PRO A 369 -23.84 -0.70 -11.28
N SER A 370 -23.92 -0.24 -10.03
CA SER A 370 -24.89 0.76 -9.58
C SER A 370 -24.74 2.09 -10.33
N MET A 371 -23.52 2.45 -10.69
CA MET A 371 -23.17 3.59 -11.52
C MET A 371 -22.70 3.10 -12.89
N THR A 372 -23.04 3.85 -13.94
CA THR A 372 -22.70 3.49 -15.34
C THR A 372 -21.83 4.53 -16.03
N ASP A 373 -21.57 5.67 -15.39
CA ASP A 373 -20.67 6.68 -15.92
C ASP A 373 -19.26 6.09 -16.10
N VAL A 374 -18.76 6.15 -17.33
CA VAL A 374 -17.46 5.62 -17.72
C VAL A 374 -16.32 6.20 -16.87
N LYS A 375 -16.43 7.49 -16.51
CA LYS A 375 -15.48 8.22 -15.69
C LYS A 375 -15.32 7.59 -14.29
N ASP A 376 -16.41 7.09 -13.72
CA ASP A 376 -16.48 6.64 -12.35
C ASP A 376 -16.40 5.11 -12.20
N THR A 377 -16.61 4.38 -13.29
CA THR A 377 -16.71 2.92 -13.26
C THR A 377 -15.47 2.17 -13.75
N PHE A 378 -14.57 2.82 -14.49
CA PHE A 378 -13.31 2.19 -14.89
C PHE A 378 -12.13 2.70 -14.06
N ILE A 379 -11.40 1.79 -13.43
CA ILE A 379 -10.23 2.09 -12.60
C ILE A 379 -9.22 3.01 -13.32
N PRO A 380 -8.73 2.69 -14.55
CA PRO A 380 -7.74 3.55 -15.20
C PRO A 380 -8.32 4.92 -15.56
N ILE A 381 -9.59 5.01 -15.93
CA ILE A 381 -10.20 6.30 -16.27
C ILE A 381 -10.35 7.16 -15.02
N ARG A 382 -10.84 6.60 -13.91
CA ARG A 382 -10.95 7.33 -12.64
C ARG A 382 -9.58 7.85 -12.18
N ARG A 383 -8.56 7.00 -12.22
CA ARG A 383 -7.19 7.39 -11.89
C ARG A 383 -6.65 8.51 -12.78
N MET A 384 -6.94 8.46 -14.09
CA MET A 384 -6.55 9.52 -15.04
C MET A 384 -7.21 10.86 -14.70
N PHE A 385 -8.50 10.86 -14.35
CA PHE A 385 -9.18 12.09 -13.93
C PHE A 385 -8.59 12.67 -12.66
N ASP A 386 -8.27 11.82 -11.67
CA ASP A 386 -7.66 12.26 -10.42
C ASP A 386 -6.23 12.76 -10.66
N TRP A 387 -5.42 12.04 -11.46
CA TRP A 387 -4.05 12.43 -11.81
C TRP A 387 -4.00 13.75 -12.61
N ILE A 388 -4.90 13.94 -13.58
CA ILE A 388 -5.01 15.21 -14.34
C ILE A 388 -5.39 16.34 -13.38
N GLY A 389 -6.41 16.13 -12.53
CA GLY A 389 -6.83 17.12 -11.54
C GLY A 389 -5.69 17.52 -10.60
N ASN A 390 -5.00 16.55 -10.01
CA ASN A 390 -3.84 16.78 -9.14
C ASN A 390 -2.71 17.54 -9.86
N THR A 391 -2.45 17.18 -11.12
CA THR A 391 -1.42 17.86 -11.94
C THR A 391 -1.77 19.32 -12.21
N LEU A 392 -3.05 19.61 -12.50
CA LEU A 392 -3.53 20.99 -12.71
C LEU A 392 -3.38 21.81 -11.41
N VAL A 393 -3.75 21.24 -10.26
CA VAL A 393 -3.54 21.90 -8.96
C VAL A 393 -2.08 22.26 -8.76
N LEU A 394 -1.17 21.30 -8.91
CA LEU A 394 0.27 21.52 -8.73
C LEU A 394 0.84 22.55 -9.71
N THR A 395 0.37 22.52 -10.96
CA THR A 395 0.88 23.40 -12.03
C THR A 395 0.45 24.85 -11.82
N PHE A 396 -0.80 25.06 -11.43
CA PHE A 396 -1.37 26.42 -11.39
C PHE A 396 -1.46 27.01 -9.98
N TRP A 397 -1.06 26.28 -8.93
CA TRP A 397 -1.05 26.77 -7.56
C TRP A 397 -0.40 28.15 -7.40
N GLN A 398 0.75 28.34 -8.04
CA GLN A 398 1.47 29.61 -8.00
C GLN A 398 0.79 30.78 -8.75
N LYS A 399 -0.37 30.53 -9.41
CA LYS A 399 -1.17 31.58 -10.07
C LYS A 399 -2.27 32.13 -9.15
N VAL A 400 -2.49 31.54 -8.01
CA VAL A 400 -3.40 32.08 -6.99
C VAL A 400 -2.94 33.47 -6.58
N ASP A 401 -3.86 34.37 -6.29
CA ASP A 401 -3.64 35.80 -5.96
C ASP A 401 -3.04 36.68 -7.08
N TYR A 402 -2.84 36.13 -8.28
CA TYR A 402 -2.49 36.97 -9.43
C TYR A 402 -3.70 37.80 -9.88
N PRO A 403 -3.49 39.07 -10.32
CA PRO A 403 -4.58 39.89 -10.84
C PRO A 403 -5.30 39.23 -11.99
N ILE A 404 -6.63 39.20 -11.94
CA ILE A 404 -7.47 38.66 -13.00
C ILE A 404 -7.36 39.57 -14.23
N THR A 405 -6.62 39.13 -15.21
CA THR A 405 -6.45 39.79 -16.49
C THR A 405 -6.71 38.82 -17.61
N ARG A 406 -7.07 39.35 -18.77
CA ARG A 406 -7.20 38.56 -20.01
C ARG A 406 -5.94 37.71 -20.27
N ARG A 407 -4.76 38.32 -20.04
CA ARG A 407 -3.47 37.63 -20.19
C ARG A 407 -3.31 36.47 -19.24
N LEU A 408 -3.78 36.57 -17.98
CA LEU A 408 -3.73 35.46 -17.02
C LEU A 408 -4.59 34.30 -17.54
N VAL A 409 -5.84 34.58 -17.96
CA VAL A 409 -6.76 33.58 -18.47
C VAL A 409 -6.17 32.87 -19.70
N GLU A 410 -5.70 33.64 -20.71
CA GLU A 410 -5.06 33.08 -21.91
C GLU A 410 -3.82 32.23 -21.55
N THR A 411 -2.97 32.69 -20.64
CA THR A 411 -1.77 31.92 -20.22
C THR A 411 -2.15 30.57 -19.59
N ILE A 412 -3.19 30.52 -18.76
CA ILE A 412 -3.64 29.28 -18.13
C ILE A 412 -4.21 28.33 -19.19
N VAL A 413 -5.10 28.82 -20.04
CA VAL A 413 -5.75 28.05 -21.12
C VAL A 413 -4.69 27.48 -22.08
N ASP A 414 -3.79 28.32 -22.56
CA ASP A 414 -2.75 27.93 -23.53
C ASP A 414 -1.79 26.90 -22.92
N SER A 415 -1.31 27.13 -21.69
CA SER A 415 -0.40 26.21 -21.01
C SER A 415 -1.03 24.84 -20.78
N ALA A 416 -2.29 24.81 -20.32
CA ALA A 416 -3.02 23.56 -20.10
C ALA A 416 -3.30 22.83 -21.42
N ASN A 417 -3.67 23.55 -22.48
CA ASN A 417 -3.89 22.95 -23.80
C ASN A 417 -2.61 22.38 -24.43
N ILE A 418 -1.47 23.07 -24.29
CA ILE A 418 -0.17 22.54 -24.74
C ILE A 418 0.14 21.22 -24.04
N TRP A 419 -0.07 21.15 -22.72
CA TRP A 419 0.16 19.93 -21.95
C TRP A 419 -0.79 18.80 -22.36
N LEU A 420 -2.11 19.05 -22.48
CA LEU A 420 -3.09 18.06 -22.93
C LEU A 420 -2.80 17.55 -24.35
N ASN A 421 -2.40 18.43 -25.27
CA ASN A 421 -1.97 18.05 -26.62
C ASN A 421 -0.72 17.16 -26.57
N GLY A 422 0.20 17.41 -25.64
CA GLY A 422 1.36 16.54 -25.40
C GLY A 422 0.97 15.14 -24.92
N LEU A 423 -0.04 15.02 -24.05
CA LEU A 423 -0.60 13.73 -23.64
C LEU A 423 -1.30 13.00 -24.79
N ALA A 424 -2.07 13.73 -25.61
CA ALA A 424 -2.74 13.18 -26.78
C ALA A 424 -1.74 12.68 -27.85
N ALA A 425 -0.68 13.43 -28.10
CA ALA A 425 0.38 13.02 -29.04
C ALA A 425 1.08 11.72 -28.61
N ARG A 426 1.19 11.48 -27.31
CA ARG A 426 1.73 10.23 -26.74
C ARG A 426 0.68 9.13 -26.56
N GLN A 427 -0.57 9.38 -26.94
CA GLN A 427 -1.71 8.47 -26.84
C GLN A 427 -2.10 8.08 -25.39
N PHE A 428 -1.76 8.91 -24.41
CA PHE A 428 -2.19 8.73 -23.02
C PHE A 428 -3.65 9.16 -22.82
N ILE A 429 -4.12 10.08 -23.67
CA ILE A 429 -5.53 10.46 -23.83
C ILE A 429 -5.89 10.48 -25.32
N LEU A 430 -7.15 10.28 -25.65
CA LEU A 430 -7.64 10.39 -27.02
C LEU A 430 -7.75 11.86 -27.48
N GLY A 431 -7.93 12.75 -26.53
CA GLY A 431 -7.96 14.18 -26.73
C GLY A 431 -8.34 14.92 -25.45
N GLY A 432 -8.04 16.21 -25.42
CA GLY A 432 -8.42 17.07 -24.32
C GLY A 432 -8.27 18.54 -24.69
N ARG A 433 -9.03 19.39 -24.03
CA ARG A 433 -8.96 20.84 -24.15
C ARG A 433 -9.43 21.53 -22.89
N VAL A 434 -8.92 22.71 -22.67
CA VAL A 434 -9.35 23.62 -21.60
C VAL A 434 -9.95 24.87 -22.24
N GLU A 435 -11.09 25.27 -21.73
CA GLU A 435 -11.83 26.46 -22.19
C GLU A 435 -12.17 27.37 -21.01
N PHE A 436 -12.17 28.66 -21.25
CA PHE A 436 -12.75 29.66 -20.36
C PHE A 436 -14.14 30.01 -20.84
N ASN A 437 -15.17 29.47 -20.21
CA ASN A 437 -16.56 29.68 -20.51
C ASN A 437 -17.11 30.91 -19.80
N ARG A 438 -17.62 31.87 -20.52
CA ARG A 438 -18.18 33.09 -19.94
C ARG A 438 -19.43 32.80 -19.07
N ASP A 439 -20.22 31.83 -19.47
CA ASP A 439 -21.45 31.45 -18.76
C ASP A 439 -21.15 30.80 -17.39
N GLU A 440 -19.98 30.16 -17.23
CA GLU A 440 -19.50 29.60 -15.97
C GLU A 440 -18.77 30.63 -15.09
N ASN A 441 -18.53 31.85 -15.61
CA ASN A 441 -17.79 32.93 -14.97
C ASN A 441 -18.61 34.20 -14.90
N PRO A 442 -19.71 34.23 -14.13
CA PRO A 442 -20.54 35.44 -14.01
C PRO A 442 -19.72 36.57 -13.36
N THR A 443 -20.10 37.81 -13.65
CA THR A 443 -19.40 39.02 -13.18
C THR A 443 -19.29 39.05 -11.65
N THR A 444 -20.28 38.55 -10.94
CA THR A 444 -20.26 38.43 -9.46
C THR A 444 -19.10 37.61 -8.95
N ASP A 445 -18.84 36.47 -9.58
CA ASP A 445 -17.75 35.55 -9.17
C ASP A 445 -16.39 36.16 -9.54
N LEU A 446 -16.27 36.78 -10.71
CA LEU A 446 -15.04 37.48 -11.12
C LEU A 446 -14.70 38.65 -10.21
N ILE A 447 -15.70 39.38 -9.67
CA ILE A 447 -15.48 40.45 -8.68
C ILE A 447 -14.98 39.88 -7.36
N ASP A 448 -15.45 38.67 -6.98
CA ASP A 448 -15.00 37.95 -5.77
C ASP A 448 -13.70 37.15 -5.98
N GLY A 449 -13.06 37.32 -7.14
CA GLY A 449 -11.79 36.67 -7.44
C GLY A 449 -11.89 35.24 -7.91
N ILE A 450 -13.09 34.74 -8.24
CA ILE A 450 -13.31 33.33 -8.64
C ILE A 450 -13.26 33.21 -10.16
N ILE A 451 -12.36 32.33 -10.65
CA ILE A 451 -12.25 32.00 -12.08
C ILE A 451 -12.44 30.48 -12.23
N ARG A 452 -13.25 30.07 -13.21
CA ARG A 452 -13.48 28.67 -13.56
C ARG A 452 -13.01 28.37 -14.97
N PHE A 453 -12.30 27.25 -15.11
CA PHE A 453 -11.90 26.69 -16.39
C PHE A 453 -12.58 25.33 -16.58
N HIS A 454 -13.18 25.13 -17.75
CA HIS A 454 -13.77 23.85 -18.11
C HIS A 454 -12.72 22.97 -18.80
N VAL A 455 -12.49 21.76 -18.26
CA VAL A 455 -11.52 20.80 -18.77
C VAL A 455 -12.26 19.62 -19.38
N TYR A 456 -12.15 19.46 -20.69
CA TYR A 456 -12.64 18.29 -21.42
C TYR A 456 -11.48 17.34 -21.65
N VAL A 457 -11.62 16.08 -21.28
CA VAL A 457 -10.59 15.07 -21.48
C VAL A 457 -11.22 13.70 -21.67
N THR A 458 -10.62 12.90 -22.56
CA THR A 458 -11.08 11.54 -22.85
C THR A 458 -9.89 10.58 -22.76
N PRO A 459 -9.66 9.95 -21.59
CA PRO A 459 -8.74 8.82 -21.49
C PRO A 459 -9.24 7.62 -22.31
N PRO A 460 -8.37 6.77 -22.88
CA PRO A 460 -8.78 5.58 -23.58
C PRO A 460 -9.47 4.58 -22.64
N ALA A 461 -10.63 4.06 -23.05
CA ALA A 461 -11.28 2.99 -22.31
C ALA A 461 -10.51 1.67 -22.48
N PRO A 462 -10.37 0.83 -21.44
CA PRO A 462 -9.77 -0.49 -21.59
C PRO A 462 -10.63 -1.39 -22.47
N ALA A 463 -10.02 -2.13 -23.40
CA ALA A 463 -10.70 -3.12 -24.20
C ALA A 463 -11.15 -4.29 -23.29
N ARG A 464 -12.38 -4.22 -22.80
CA ARG A 464 -12.97 -5.22 -21.91
C ARG A 464 -13.32 -6.52 -22.62
N GLU A 465 -13.72 -6.43 -23.86
CA GLU A 465 -14.22 -7.52 -24.70
C GLU A 465 -13.69 -7.35 -26.12
N ILE A 466 -13.18 -8.43 -26.69
CA ILE A 466 -12.67 -8.48 -28.05
C ILE A 466 -13.33 -9.71 -28.71
N ASP A 467 -14.20 -9.46 -29.67
CA ASP A 467 -14.89 -10.51 -30.41
C ASP A 467 -14.28 -10.69 -31.81
N PHE A 468 -14.01 -11.94 -32.14
CA PHE A 468 -13.65 -12.32 -33.50
C PHE A 468 -14.81 -13.10 -34.12
N ILE A 469 -15.46 -12.48 -35.11
CA ILE A 469 -16.53 -13.11 -35.87
C ILE A 469 -15.87 -13.89 -37.00
N VAL A 470 -15.96 -15.21 -36.95
CA VAL A 470 -15.36 -16.08 -37.96
C VAL A 470 -16.44 -16.53 -38.94
N GLU A 471 -16.24 -16.24 -40.21
CA GLU A 471 -17.13 -16.64 -41.30
C GLU A 471 -16.35 -17.49 -42.31
N TYR A 472 -17.00 -18.56 -42.82
CA TYR A 472 -16.45 -19.33 -43.90
C TYR A 472 -16.62 -18.56 -45.22
N ASP A 473 -15.49 -18.16 -45.85
CA ASP A 473 -15.48 -17.43 -47.11
C ASP A 473 -15.33 -18.41 -48.28
N PRO A 474 -16.42 -18.69 -49.02
CA PRO A 474 -16.39 -19.61 -50.16
C PRO A 474 -15.56 -19.09 -51.35
N GLN A 475 -15.23 -17.82 -51.42
CA GLN A 475 -14.39 -17.26 -52.50
C GLN A 475 -13.01 -17.90 -52.55
N TYR A 476 -12.44 -18.32 -51.41
CA TYR A 476 -11.15 -18.97 -51.40
C TYR A 476 -11.17 -20.43 -52.03
N LEU A 477 -12.37 -21.00 -52.31
CA LEU A 477 -12.45 -22.26 -53.07
C LEU A 477 -12.01 -22.09 -54.50
N GLU A 478 -12.08 -20.88 -55.09
CA GLU A 478 -11.60 -20.59 -56.42
C GLU A 478 -10.05 -20.76 -56.54
N THR A 479 -9.32 -20.64 -55.43
CA THR A 479 -7.89 -20.88 -55.41
C THR A 479 -7.51 -22.33 -55.65
N LEU A 480 -8.44 -23.29 -55.48
CA LEU A 480 -8.21 -24.70 -55.81
C LEU A 480 -8.02 -24.96 -57.33
N PHE A 481 -8.54 -24.03 -58.15
CA PHE A 481 -8.50 -24.14 -59.62
C PHE A 481 -7.59 -23.12 -60.25
N ALA A 482 -6.99 -22.21 -59.47
CA ALA A 482 -5.98 -21.27 -59.97
C ALA A 482 -4.66 -22.05 -60.11
N ALA A 483 -4.24 -22.28 -61.37
CA ALA A 483 -2.99 -22.97 -61.74
C ALA A 483 -1.81 -21.99 -61.72
#